data_70de910c18b27aa3df9c6aa46736de9d
#
_entry.id   70de910c18b27aa3df9c6aa46736de9d
#
_cell.length_a   1.000
_cell.length_b   1.000
_cell.length_c   1.000
_cell.angle_alpha   90.00
_cell.angle_beta   90.00
_cell.angle_gamma   90.00
#
_symmetry.space_group_name_H-M   'P 1'
#
loop_
_entity.id
_entity.type
_entity.pdbx_description
1 polymer ?
#
loop_
_entity_poly.entity_id
_entity_poly.type
_entity_poly.pdbx_seq_one_letter_code
_entity_poly.pdbx_strand_id
1 'polypeptide(L)'
;SAINAAETVPGAAGQNNTSNDFTNRIADLNPNDIENVTVLKGPEATVLYGSSASNGAIIITTKKAKITAGKKINLSYDNSFRFQALQNVPSVYTGFQQGSNGIASAGTFSAFGPAMRPDIAIYDNVGNFFREAVGTTQNLSADFGTAKSSYRASGSYYDQTGVVPNT
;
A
#
# COMPACT_ATOMS: atom_id res chain seq x y z
N SER A 1 8.55 -9.54 10.10
CA SER A 1 7.37 -10.21 9.57
C SER A 1 7.78 -11.59 9.13
N ALA A 2 7.48 -12.60 9.95
CA ALA A 2 7.62 -14.00 9.58
C ALA A 2 6.49 -14.30 8.59
N ILE A 3 6.84 -14.50 7.32
CA ILE A 3 5.94 -15.10 6.35
C ILE A 3 5.77 -16.55 6.79
N ASN A 4 4.68 -16.86 7.46
CA ASN A 4 4.27 -18.24 7.62
C ASN A 4 3.88 -18.73 6.22
N ALA A 5 4.81 -19.44 5.58
CA ALA A 5 4.47 -20.27 4.44
C ALA A 5 3.41 -21.25 4.94
N ALA A 6 2.19 -21.09 4.44
CA ALA A 6 1.11 -22.00 4.72
C ALA A 6 1.55 -23.38 4.24
N GLU A 7 1.77 -24.31 5.17
CA GLU A 7 1.86 -25.72 4.84
C GLU A 7 0.52 -26.11 4.20
N THR A 8 0.55 -26.29 2.88
CA THR A 8 -0.54 -26.94 2.18
C THR A 8 -0.59 -28.39 2.59
N VAL A 9 -1.44 -28.71 3.52
CA VAL A 9 -1.75 -30.11 3.84
C VAL A 9 -2.46 -30.71 2.62
N PRO A 10 -1.87 -31.72 1.92
CA PRO A 10 -2.54 -32.35 0.79
C PRO A 10 -3.80 -33.04 1.29
N GLY A 11 -4.97 -32.60 0.86
CA GLY A 11 -6.26 -33.23 1.17
C GLY A 11 -7.29 -32.34 1.88
N ALA A 12 -6.94 -31.15 2.32
CA ALA A 12 -7.92 -30.20 2.89
C ALA A 12 -8.51 -29.31 1.81
N ALA A 13 -9.39 -29.87 0.99
CA ALA A 13 -10.26 -29.07 0.13
C ALA A 13 -11.18 -28.23 1.04
N GLY A 14 -10.95 -26.92 1.10
CA GLY A 14 -11.90 -25.98 1.72
C GLY A 14 -11.39 -25.20 2.93
N GLN A 15 -10.15 -25.30 3.35
CA GLN A 15 -9.62 -24.33 4.31
C GLN A 15 -9.12 -23.11 3.55
N ASN A 16 -9.94 -22.08 3.52
CA ASN A 16 -9.47 -20.74 3.22
C ASN A 16 -8.41 -20.40 4.26
N ASN A 17 -7.15 -20.50 3.88
CA ASN A 17 -6.05 -20.06 4.68
C ASN A 17 -6.14 -18.51 4.71
N THR A 18 -7.00 -17.99 5.55
CA THR A 18 -6.94 -16.59 5.93
C THR A 18 -5.68 -16.46 6.76
N SER A 19 -4.56 -16.17 6.10
CA SER A 19 -3.40 -15.66 6.79
C SER A 19 -3.88 -14.38 7.47
N ASN A 20 -4.12 -14.45 8.78
CA ASN A 20 -4.32 -13.26 9.57
C ASN A 20 -3.04 -12.47 9.47
N ASP A 21 -3.02 -11.49 8.60
CA ASP A 21 -1.98 -10.49 8.55
C ASP A 21 -2.09 -9.69 9.84
N PHE A 22 -1.20 -10.00 10.79
CA PHE A 22 -1.11 -9.21 12.01
C PHE A 22 -0.55 -7.86 11.61
N THR A 23 -1.43 -6.88 11.55
CA THR A 23 -1.10 -5.50 11.24
C THR A 23 0.06 -5.05 12.14
N ASN A 24 1.17 -4.71 11.54
CA ASN A 24 2.32 -4.23 12.28
C ASN A 24 1.94 -2.89 12.94
N ARG A 25 2.13 -2.76 14.26
CA ARG A 25 1.86 -1.53 15.02
C ARG A 25 2.57 -0.28 14.49
N ILE A 26 3.61 -0.45 13.68
CA ILE A 26 4.27 0.66 12.98
C ILE A 26 3.31 1.32 11.97
N ALA A 27 2.34 0.58 11.42
CA ALA A 27 1.35 1.14 10.51
C ALA A 27 0.40 2.14 11.18
N ASP A 28 0.25 2.08 12.52
CA ASP A 28 -0.57 3.01 13.29
C ASP A 28 0.10 4.37 13.50
N LEU A 29 1.41 4.46 13.21
CA LEU A 29 2.15 5.71 13.35
C LEU A 29 1.95 6.58 12.10
N ASN A 30 1.51 7.83 12.33
CA ASN A 30 1.44 8.81 11.26
C ASN A 30 2.87 9.15 10.75
N PRO A 31 3.21 8.88 9.49
CA PRO A 31 4.53 9.19 8.94
C PRO A 31 4.91 10.68 9.08
N ASN A 32 3.92 11.56 9.05
CA ASN A 32 4.14 13.01 9.17
C ASN A 32 4.60 13.43 10.57
N ASP A 33 4.39 12.59 11.60
CA ASP A 33 4.85 12.84 12.97
C ASP A 33 6.21 12.22 13.27
N ILE A 34 6.81 11.53 12.33
CA ILE A 34 8.15 10.96 12.47
C ILE A 34 9.19 12.06 12.22
N GLU A 35 10.10 12.23 13.17
CA GLU A 35 11.26 13.12 13.04
C GLU A 35 12.48 12.39 12.47
N ASN A 36 12.73 11.18 13.00
CA ASN A 36 13.88 10.38 12.60
C ASN A 36 13.58 8.89 12.74
N VAL A 37 14.17 8.09 11.86
CA VAL A 37 14.17 6.62 11.93
C VAL A 37 15.62 6.16 11.94
N THR A 38 16.02 5.46 13.01
CA THR A 38 17.34 4.88 13.15
C THR A 38 17.24 3.36 13.12
N VAL A 39 17.99 2.74 12.23
CA VAL A 39 18.08 1.28 12.15
C VAL A 39 19.36 0.83 12.84
N LEU A 40 19.23 0.10 13.93
CA LEU A 40 20.36 -0.52 14.63
C LEU A 40 20.53 -1.97 14.15
N LYS A 41 21.76 -2.33 13.82
CA LYS A 41 22.12 -3.71 13.47
C LYS A 41 22.21 -4.56 14.74
N GLY A 42 22.11 -5.90 14.58
CA GLY A 42 22.00 -6.84 15.69
C GLY A 42 22.95 -6.60 16.88
N PRO A 43 24.28 -6.49 16.70
CA PRO A 43 25.20 -6.28 17.82
C PRO A 43 24.96 -4.97 18.58
N GLU A 44 24.75 -3.88 17.86
CA GLU A 44 24.47 -2.56 18.46
C GLU A 44 23.11 -2.54 19.17
N ALA A 45 22.12 -3.14 18.56
CA ALA A 45 20.79 -3.24 19.14
C ALA A 45 20.78 -4.10 20.40
N THR A 46 21.54 -5.20 20.42
CA THR A 46 21.65 -6.10 21.57
C THR A 46 22.28 -5.41 22.78
N VAL A 47 23.27 -4.56 22.56
CA VAL A 47 23.92 -3.81 23.65
C VAL A 47 22.93 -2.84 24.32
N LEU A 48 22.05 -2.23 23.54
CA LEU A 48 21.11 -1.20 24.04
C LEU A 48 19.80 -1.79 24.57
N TYR A 49 19.30 -2.84 23.94
CA TYR A 49 17.95 -3.38 24.17
C TYR A 49 17.91 -4.86 24.57
N GLY A 50 19.09 -5.45 24.78
CA GLY A 50 19.21 -6.86 25.22
C GLY A 50 18.96 -7.86 24.10
N SER A 51 18.82 -9.13 24.49
CA SER A 51 18.72 -10.27 23.56
C SER A 51 17.49 -10.21 22.63
N SER A 52 16.44 -9.52 23.03
CA SER A 52 15.23 -9.33 22.20
C SER A 52 15.52 -8.58 20.90
N ALA A 53 16.60 -7.82 20.84
CA ALA A 53 17.02 -7.05 19.67
C ALA A 53 18.16 -7.70 18.88
N SER A 54 18.39 -9.03 19.05
CA SER A 54 19.46 -9.76 18.36
C SER A 54 19.38 -9.68 16.83
N ASN A 55 18.19 -9.57 16.28
CA ASN A 55 17.95 -9.40 14.84
C ASN A 55 17.98 -7.93 14.37
N GLY A 56 18.27 -6.99 15.26
CA GLY A 56 18.26 -5.55 15.02
C GLY A 56 17.06 -4.85 15.64
N ALA A 57 17.10 -3.52 15.64
CA ALA A 57 16.03 -2.68 16.15
C ALA A 57 15.81 -1.47 15.24
N ILE A 58 14.56 -1.04 15.10
CA ILE A 58 14.19 0.19 14.42
C ILE A 58 13.70 1.15 15.49
N ILE A 59 14.42 2.26 15.65
CA ILE A 59 14.07 3.32 16.59
C ILE A 59 13.37 4.43 15.83
N ILE A 60 12.13 4.71 16.20
CA ILE A 60 11.35 5.78 15.62
C ILE A 60 11.26 6.90 16.64
N THR A 61 11.76 8.07 16.28
CA THR A 61 11.65 9.29 17.09
C THR A 61 10.57 10.16 16.50
N THR A 62 9.58 10.51 17.30
CA THR A 62 8.49 11.40 16.87
C THR A 62 8.86 12.86 17.06
N LYS A 63 8.29 13.72 16.22
CA LYS A 63 8.46 15.17 16.29
C LYS A 63 8.00 15.71 17.64
N LYS A 64 8.83 16.54 18.25
CA LYS A 64 8.48 17.28 19.46
C LYS A 64 7.88 18.64 19.10
N ALA A 65 7.06 19.17 20.00
CA ALA A 65 6.50 20.51 19.81
C ALA A 65 7.59 21.55 19.68
N LYS A 66 7.54 22.35 18.60
CA LYS A 66 8.44 23.46 18.35
C LYS A 66 7.73 24.76 18.67
N ILE A 67 8.04 25.33 19.84
CA ILE A 67 7.48 26.62 20.24
C ILE A 67 8.52 27.70 19.92
N THR A 68 8.15 28.59 18.99
CA THR A 68 8.95 29.77 18.68
C THR A 68 8.73 30.83 19.77
N ALA A 69 9.80 31.47 20.26
CA ALA A 69 9.72 32.53 21.24
C ALA A 69 8.68 33.60 20.85
N GLY A 70 7.74 33.87 21.75
CA GLY A 70 6.65 34.82 21.52
C GLY A 70 5.36 34.24 20.90
N LYS A 71 5.36 33.01 20.42
CA LYS A 71 4.13 32.33 19.93
C LYS A 71 3.70 31.25 20.91
N LYS A 72 2.43 31.28 21.32
CA LYS A 72 1.84 30.28 22.20
C LYS A 72 1.31 29.07 21.44
N ILE A 73 1.02 29.23 20.15
CA ILE A 73 0.44 28.19 19.28
C ILE A 73 1.10 28.27 17.91
N ASN A 74 1.48 27.13 17.37
CA ASN A 74 1.95 26.97 16.00
C ASN A 74 1.10 25.90 15.31
N LEU A 75 0.43 26.26 14.22
CA LEU A 75 -0.40 25.36 13.42
C LEU A 75 0.31 25.05 12.11
N SER A 76 0.32 23.77 11.74
CA SER A 76 0.83 23.30 10.46
C SER A 76 -0.22 22.43 9.78
N TYR A 77 -0.48 22.71 8.52
CA TYR A 77 -1.35 21.91 7.67
C TYR A 77 -0.59 21.46 6.44
N ASP A 78 -0.54 20.14 6.24
CA ASP A 78 0.10 19.51 5.08
C ASP A 78 -0.96 18.74 4.30
N ASN A 79 -0.94 18.90 2.99
CA ASN A 79 -1.83 18.19 2.08
C ASN A 79 -1.00 17.59 0.94
N SER A 80 -1.24 16.31 0.63
CA SER A 80 -0.62 15.66 -0.52
C SER A 80 -1.66 14.93 -1.35
N PHE A 81 -1.49 15.01 -2.67
CA PHE A 81 -2.30 14.30 -3.65
C PHE A 81 -1.46 13.23 -4.33
N ARG A 82 -2.06 12.07 -4.56
CA ARG A 82 -1.46 10.97 -5.30
C ARG A 82 -2.39 10.60 -6.45
N PHE A 83 -1.81 10.55 -7.65
CA PHE A 83 -2.50 10.07 -8.84
C PHE A 83 -1.86 8.75 -9.26
N GLN A 84 -2.69 7.76 -9.53
CA GLN A 84 -2.24 6.45 -9.97
C GLN A 84 -3.03 6.04 -11.21
N ALA A 85 -2.31 5.64 -12.25
CA ALA A 85 -2.88 5.11 -13.48
C ALA A 85 -2.16 3.83 -13.86
N LEU A 86 -2.87 2.90 -14.46
CA LEU A 86 -2.27 1.69 -15.00
C LEU A 86 -1.56 2.02 -16.31
N GLN A 87 -0.24 1.85 -16.38
CA GLN A 87 0.55 2.25 -17.55
C GLN A 87 0.89 1.10 -18.49
N ASN A 88 1.22 -0.07 -17.98
CA ASN A 88 1.66 -1.20 -18.77
C ASN A 88 0.62 -2.32 -18.74
N VAL A 89 -0.38 -2.18 -19.57
CA VAL A 89 -1.34 -3.24 -19.84
C VAL A 89 -0.81 -4.09 -20.98
N PRO A 90 -0.72 -5.43 -20.85
CA PRO A 90 -0.36 -6.30 -21.95
C PRO A 90 -1.33 -6.06 -23.12
N SER A 91 -0.79 -5.87 -24.32
CA SER A 91 -1.61 -5.74 -25.51
C SER A 91 -2.37 -7.04 -25.79
N VAL A 92 -3.66 -6.91 -26.05
CA VAL A 92 -4.48 -8.07 -26.47
C VAL A 92 -4.07 -8.48 -27.88
N TYR A 93 -3.69 -9.75 -28.05
CA TYR A 93 -3.42 -10.28 -29.38
C TYR A 93 -4.74 -10.46 -30.14
N THR A 94 -4.82 -9.84 -31.29
CA THR A 94 -6.05 -9.77 -32.10
C THR A 94 -5.98 -10.57 -33.39
N GLY A 95 -4.94 -11.41 -33.60
CA GLY A 95 -4.77 -12.19 -34.81
C GLY A 95 -5.71 -13.39 -34.94
N PHE A 96 -6.05 -14.00 -33.83
CA PHE A 96 -6.93 -15.16 -33.77
C PHE A 96 -8.04 -14.99 -32.74
N GLN A 97 -9.14 -15.69 -32.96
CA GLN A 97 -10.25 -15.78 -32.04
C GLN A 97 -9.92 -16.71 -30.85
N GLN A 98 -10.72 -16.62 -29.82
CA GLN A 98 -10.68 -17.56 -28.71
C GLN A 98 -10.99 -19.00 -29.21
N GLY A 99 -10.18 -19.96 -28.78
CA GLY A 99 -10.32 -21.35 -29.21
C GLY A 99 -9.00 -22.10 -29.27
N SER A 100 -9.00 -23.29 -29.82
CA SER A 100 -7.82 -24.13 -30.01
C SER A 100 -7.87 -24.90 -31.35
N ASN A 101 -6.72 -25.23 -31.92
CA ASN A 101 -6.60 -25.97 -33.16
C ASN A 101 -7.42 -25.40 -34.33
N GLY A 102 -7.52 -24.09 -34.44
CA GLY A 102 -8.32 -23.42 -35.47
C GLY A 102 -9.83 -23.49 -35.29
N ILE A 103 -10.33 -24.01 -34.17
CA ILE A 103 -11.76 -24.12 -33.82
C ILE A 103 -12.11 -23.09 -32.78
N ALA A 104 -13.15 -22.29 -33.04
CA ALA A 104 -13.65 -21.32 -32.09
C ALA A 104 -14.30 -22.02 -30.90
N SER A 105 -13.95 -21.62 -29.68
CA SER A 105 -14.52 -22.13 -28.45
C SER A 105 -14.67 -21.02 -27.43
N ALA A 106 -15.88 -20.64 -27.11
CA ALA A 106 -16.16 -19.64 -26.07
C ALA A 106 -15.78 -20.19 -24.68
N GLY A 107 -15.22 -19.33 -23.84
CA GLY A 107 -14.88 -19.67 -22.45
C GLY A 107 -13.52 -20.37 -22.28
N THR A 108 -12.73 -20.55 -23.32
CA THR A 108 -11.35 -21.02 -23.21
C THR A 108 -10.38 -19.83 -23.10
N PHE A 109 -9.30 -19.98 -22.31
CA PHE A 109 -8.25 -18.96 -22.24
C PHE A 109 -7.22 -19.06 -23.37
N SER A 110 -7.44 -19.92 -24.35
CA SER A 110 -6.57 -20.12 -25.49
C SER A 110 -6.99 -19.21 -26.65
N ALA A 111 -6.03 -18.51 -27.26
CA ALA A 111 -6.23 -17.63 -28.40
C ALA A 111 -5.74 -18.26 -29.73
N PHE A 112 -5.93 -19.57 -29.91
CA PHE A 112 -5.55 -20.32 -31.09
C PHE A 112 -6.77 -20.87 -31.85
N GLY A 113 -7.84 -20.12 -31.87
CA GLY A 113 -9.02 -20.37 -32.69
C GLY A 113 -8.83 -19.99 -34.14
N PRO A 114 -9.90 -19.83 -34.94
CA PRO A 114 -9.79 -19.36 -36.32
C PRO A 114 -9.27 -17.93 -36.41
N ALA A 115 -8.78 -17.50 -37.54
CA ALA A 115 -8.33 -16.14 -37.77
C ALA A 115 -9.45 -15.13 -37.41
N MET A 116 -9.07 -14.00 -36.84
CA MET A 116 -10.01 -12.92 -36.50
C MET A 116 -10.64 -12.38 -37.80
N ARG A 117 -11.95 -12.29 -37.80
CA ARG A 117 -12.70 -11.70 -38.91
C ARG A 117 -12.94 -10.23 -38.68
N PRO A 118 -12.98 -9.38 -39.75
CA PRO A 118 -13.16 -7.95 -39.62
C PRO A 118 -14.51 -7.53 -39.04
N ASP A 119 -15.50 -8.39 -39.09
CA ASP A 119 -16.85 -8.16 -38.61
C ASP A 119 -17.03 -8.41 -37.11
N ILE A 120 -16.00 -8.94 -36.43
CA ILE A 120 -16.03 -9.19 -35.00
C ILE A 120 -15.54 -7.96 -34.24
N ALA A 121 -16.39 -7.43 -33.38
CA ALA A 121 -16.03 -6.32 -32.52
C ALA A 121 -15.01 -6.75 -31.45
N ILE A 122 -13.90 -6.02 -31.37
CA ILE A 122 -12.88 -6.20 -30.35
C ILE A 122 -13.14 -5.15 -29.27
N TYR A 123 -13.36 -5.61 -28.04
CA TYR A 123 -13.59 -4.73 -26.89
C TYR A 123 -12.33 -4.62 -26.05
N ASP A 124 -11.95 -3.38 -25.72
CA ASP A 124 -10.87 -3.13 -24.76
C ASP A 124 -11.43 -3.27 -23.32
N ASN A 125 -11.63 -4.52 -22.92
CA ASN A 125 -12.16 -4.84 -21.59
C ASN A 125 -11.20 -4.43 -20.48
N VAL A 126 -9.90 -4.40 -20.76
CA VAL A 126 -8.88 -4.05 -19.76
C VAL A 126 -8.86 -2.54 -19.56
N GLY A 127 -8.77 -1.77 -20.65
CA GLY A 127 -8.79 -0.31 -20.56
C GLY A 127 -10.09 0.24 -19.98
N ASN A 128 -11.22 -0.42 -20.27
CA ASN A 128 -12.52 -0.02 -19.72
C ASN A 128 -12.77 -0.48 -18.27
N PHE A 129 -12.03 -1.48 -17.80
CA PHE A 129 -12.19 -1.98 -16.44
C PHE A 129 -11.44 -1.15 -15.41
N PHE A 130 -10.21 -0.78 -15.73
CA PHE A 130 -9.39 0.00 -14.81
C PHE A 130 -9.71 1.50 -14.90
N ARG A 131 -9.60 2.16 -13.77
CA ARG A 131 -9.79 3.62 -13.65
C ARG A 131 -8.54 4.30 -13.11
N GLU A 132 -8.46 5.60 -13.31
CA GLU A 132 -7.49 6.41 -12.59
C GLU A 132 -7.87 6.48 -11.11
N ALA A 133 -6.89 6.26 -10.24
CA ALA A 133 -7.05 6.34 -8.81
C ALA A 133 -6.48 7.66 -8.28
N VAL A 134 -7.22 8.28 -7.40
CA VAL A 134 -6.82 9.53 -6.73
C VAL A 134 -6.79 9.27 -5.23
N GLY A 135 -5.67 9.60 -4.60
CA GLY A 135 -5.51 9.59 -3.17
C GLY A 135 -5.25 10.99 -2.62
N THR A 136 -5.81 11.30 -1.48
CA THR A 136 -5.50 12.51 -0.73
C THR A 136 -5.09 12.16 0.69
N THR A 137 -4.07 12.82 1.18
CA THR A 137 -3.64 12.74 2.58
C THR A 137 -3.63 14.14 3.14
N GLN A 138 -4.41 14.37 4.18
CA GLN A 138 -4.47 15.64 4.89
C GLN A 138 -3.93 15.43 6.29
N ASN A 139 -3.03 16.30 6.71
CA ASN A 139 -2.42 16.25 8.03
C ASN A 139 -2.50 17.63 8.69
N LEU A 140 -3.06 17.70 9.89
CA LEU A 140 -3.14 18.89 10.70
C LEU A 140 -2.35 18.66 11.98
N SER A 141 -1.45 19.55 12.32
CA SER A 141 -0.74 19.51 13.59
C SER A 141 -0.73 20.86 14.28
N ALA A 142 -0.81 20.82 15.60
CA ALA A 142 -0.79 21.97 16.47
C ALA A 142 0.26 21.77 17.57
N ASP A 143 1.21 22.68 17.65
CA ASP A 143 2.19 22.77 18.73
C ASP A 143 1.77 23.91 19.66
N PHE A 144 1.65 23.62 20.95
CA PHE A 144 1.27 24.63 21.94
C PHE A 144 1.99 24.40 23.26
N GLY A 145 2.14 25.46 24.03
CA GLY A 145 2.78 25.36 25.33
C GLY A 145 3.44 26.66 25.81
N THR A 146 4.28 26.51 26.81
CA THR A 146 5.04 27.58 27.47
C THR A 146 6.52 27.24 27.46
N ALA A 147 7.35 28.12 28.00
CA ALA A 147 8.79 27.89 28.18
C ALA A 147 9.11 26.64 29.02
N LYS A 148 8.18 26.19 29.87
CA LYS A 148 8.37 25.06 30.81
C LYS A 148 7.68 23.76 30.30
N SER A 149 6.69 23.87 29.41
CA SER A 149 5.93 22.71 28.94
C SER A 149 5.54 22.90 27.48
N SER A 150 5.67 21.86 26.67
CA SER A 150 5.30 21.87 25.28
C SER A 150 4.47 20.63 24.93
N TYR A 151 3.44 20.83 24.13
CA TYR A 151 2.51 19.80 23.69
C TYR A 151 2.37 19.86 22.18
N ARG A 152 2.25 18.68 21.58
CA ARG A 152 1.93 18.52 20.15
C ARG A 152 0.68 17.66 20.04
N ALA A 153 -0.27 18.12 19.27
CA ALA A 153 -1.43 17.34 18.84
C ALA A 153 -1.41 17.27 17.30
N SER A 154 -1.64 16.10 16.75
CA SER A 154 -1.72 15.91 15.30
C SER A 154 -2.85 14.94 14.95
N GLY A 155 -3.40 15.13 13.75
CA GLY A 155 -4.40 14.24 13.18
C GLY A 155 -4.20 14.16 11.68
N SER A 156 -4.37 12.97 11.11
CA SER A 156 -4.30 12.76 9.66
C SER A 156 -5.58 12.11 9.16
N TYR A 157 -5.98 12.53 7.98
CA TYR A 157 -7.05 11.92 7.20
C TYR A 157 -6.48 11.43 5.88
N TYR A 158 -6.76 10.19 5.57
CA TYR A 158 -6.34 9.54 4.35
C TYR A 158 -7.57 8.99 3.63
N ASP A 159 -7.69 9.34 2.35
CA ASP A 159 -8.70 8.81 1.45
C ASP A 159 -8.04 8.43 0.13
N GLN A 160 -8.37 7.25 -0.38
CA GLN A 160 -7.83 6.77 -1.64
C GLN A 160 -8.84 5.90 -2.35
N THR A 161 -9.05 6.19 -3.62
CA THR A 161 -9.74 5.27 -4.53
C THR A 161 -8.75 4.30 -5.16
N GLY A 162 -9.15 3.05 -5.36
CA GLY A 162 -8.31 2.06 -6.05
C GLY A 162 -8.42 2.19 -7.58
N VAL A 163 -7.41 1.66 -8.30
CA VAL A 163 -7.45 1.52 -9.76
C VAL A 163 -8.47 0.47 -10.23
N VAL A 164 -8.83 -0.47 -9.36
CA VAL A 164 -9.91 -1.43 -9.56
C VAL A 164 -11.21 -0.80 -9.05
N PRO A 165 -12.31 -0.84 -9.81
CA PRO A 165 -13.61 -0.34 -9.35
C PRO A 165 -14.06 -1.05 -8.05
N ASN A 166 -14.67 -0.29 -7.14
CA ASN A 166 -15.21 -0.78 -5.87
C ASN A 166 -14.18 -1.33 -4.84
N THR A 167 -12.95 -0.82 -4.92
CA THR A 167 -11.92 -1.06 -3.90
C THR A 167 -11.44 0.24 -3.28
#